data_c454858ccb2938a22b0afa887acde308
#
_entry.id   c454858ccb2938a22b0afa887acde308
#
_cell.length_a   1.000
_cell.length_b   1.000
_cell.length_c   1.000
_cell.angle_alpha   90.00
_cell.angle_beta   90.00
_cell.angle_gamma   90.00
#
_symmetry.space_group_name_H-M   'P 1'
#
loop_
_entity.id
_entity.type
_entity.pdbx_description
1 polymer ?
#
loop_
_entity_poly.entity_id
_entity_poly.type
_entity_poly.pdbx_seq_one_letter_code
_entity_poly.pdbx_strand_id
1 'polypeptide(L)'
;MTRSLLVPALLFTLAAAAPPALAGEADPAIKAQLDSLDIKYEVDSDGDFKITFDLGGGRSQLVWIRSSTEAYGDLKVREIWSPGYKHDGKQVPVEVANRLLESSHSLILGGWTKQKEFCMLAVKIPVNATPKQLRDAAEAAADAADEMEQELTPGKDDL
;
A
#
# COMPACT_ATOMS: atom_id res chain seq x y z
N MET A 1 6.47 -20.51 -71.81
CA MET A 1 6.02 -21.22 -70.56
C MET A 1 6.99 -20.85 -69.44
N THR A 2 6.72 -19.80 -68.74
CA THR A 2 7.58 -19.30 -67.64
C THR A 2 6.87 -19.56 -66.30
N ARG A 3 7.40 -20.48 -65.52
CA ARG A 3 6.91 -20.81 -64.16
C ARG A 3 7.50 -19.83 -63.12
N SER A 4 6.66 -18.97 -62.59
CA SER A 4 7.00 -18.14 -61.41
C SER A 4 6.95 -19.02 -60.14
N LEU A 5 8.07 -19.04 -59.44
CA LEU A 5 8.18 -19.63 -58.10
C LEU A 5 7.86 -18.56 -57.06
N LEU A 6 6.76 -18.71 -56.34
CA LEU A 6 6.40 -17.95 -55.17
C LEU A 6 7.15 -18.52 -53.94
N VAL A 7 8.03 -17.70 -53.35
CA VAL A 7 8.72 -17.99 -52.12
C VAL A 7 7.88 -17.38 -50.95
N PRO A 8 7.41 -18.16 -49.98
CA PRO A 8 6.71 -17.60 -48.86
C PRO A 8 7.72 -16.95 -47.88
N ALA A 9 7.55 -15.66 -47.60
CA ALA A 9 8.29 -14.93 -46.59
C ALA A 9 7.77 -15.31 -45.20
N LEU A 10 8.57 -16.01 -44.44
CA LEU A 10 8.28 -16.37 -43.03
C LEU A 10 8.58 -15.13 -42.15
N LEU A 11 7.53 -14.44 -41.69
CA LEU A 11 7.64 -13.36 -40.72
C LEU A 11 7.90 -13.98 -39.32
N PHE A 12 9.14 -13.85 -38.86
CA PHE A 12 9.49 -14.11 -37.45
C PHE A 12 9.06 -12.91 -36.60
N THR A 13 7.98 -13.05 -35.84
CA THR A 13 7.63 -12.08 -34.79
C THR A 13 8.52 -12.31 -33.58
N LEU A 14 9.48 -11.41 -33.40
CA LEU A 14 10.32 -11.36 -32.20
C LEU A 14 9.45 -10.84 -31.04
N ALA A 15 8.98 -11.74 -30.17
CA ALA A 15 8.34 -11.33 -28.92
C ALA A 15 9.41 -10.72 -28.02
N ALA A 16 9.38 -9.40 -27.87
CA ALA A 16 10.22 -8.70 -26.88
C ALA A 16 9.70 -9.09 -25.49
N ALA A 17 10.46 -9.90 -24.77
CA ALA A 17 10.23 -10.12 -23.34
C ALA A 17 10.47 -8.78 -22.62
N ALA A 18 9.45 -8.27 -21.92
CA ALA A 18 9.63 -7.13 -21.05
C ALA A 18 10.66 -7.50 -19.96
N PRO A 19 11.61 -6.59 -19.64
CA PRO A 19 12.54 -6.85 -18.56
C PRO A 19 11.77 -7.07 -17.25
N PRO A 20 12.22 -7.97 -16.37
CA PRO A 20 11.61 -8.13 -15.05
C PRO A 20 11.67 -6.77 -14.34
N ALA A 21 10.53 -6.33 -13.78
CA ALA A 21 10.52 -5.17 -12.90
C ALA A 21 11.52 -5.45 -11.78
N LEU A 22 12.47 -4.53 -11.56
CA LEU A 22 13.38 -4.62 -10.43
C LEU A 22 12.52 -4.58 -9.17
N ALA A 23 12.53 -5.66 -8.38
CA ALA A 23 11.92 -5.67 -7.07
C ALA A 23 12.51 -4.52 -6.25
N GLY A 24 11.67 -3.77 -5.55
CA GLY A 24 12.12 -2.71 -4.65
C GLY A 24 13.01 -3.31 -3.57
N GLU A 25 14.05 -2.59 -3.17
CA GLU A 25 14.92 -3.02 -2.07
C GLU A 25 14.27 -2.65 -0.74
N ALA A 26 14.12 -3.64 0.14
CA ALA A 26 13.58 -3.43 1.48
C ALA A 26 14.55 -2.58 2.33
N ASP A 27 14.03 -1.55 3.01
CA ASP A 27 14.84 -0.67 3.87
C ASP A 27 15.36 -1.43 5.10
N PRO A 28 16.69 -1.60 5.26
CA PRO A 28 17.27 -2.34 6.37
C PRO A 28 17.01 -1.68 7.73
N ALA A 29 16.75 -0.38 7.78
CA ALA A 29 16.44 0.32 9.02
C ALA A 29 15.04 -0.06 9.54
N ILE A 30 14.04 -0.15 8.64
CA ILE A 30 12.70 -0.65 9.01
C ILE A 30 12.79 -2.09 9.49
N LYS A 31 13.52 -2.93 8.73
CA LYS A 31 13.72 -4.32 9.09
C LYS A 31 14.25 -4.45 10.52
N ALA A 32 15.32 -3.73 10.84
CA ALA A 32 15.91 -3.75 12.18
C ALA A 32 14.96 -3.28 13.26
N GLN A 33 14.12 -2.27 12.97
CA GLN A 33 13.12 -1.76 13.91
C GLN A 33 12.01 -2.80 14.17
N LEU A 34 11.45 -3.42 13.12
CA LEU A 34 10.41 -4.43 13.24
C LEU A 34 10.92 -5.69 13.96
N ASP A 35 12.13 -6.15 13.61
CA ASP A 35 12.78 -7.28 14.26
C ASP A 35 13.00 -7.01 15.78
N SER A 36 13.37 -5.76 16.15
CA SER A 36 13.58 -5.38 17.55
C SER A 36 12.30 -5.35 18.40
N LEU A 37 11.16 -5.34 17.73
CA LEU A 37 9.81 -5.32 18.35
C LEU A 37 9.10 -6.67 18.24
N ASP A 38 9.75 -7.70 17.68
CA ASP A 38 9.16 -9.02 17.39
C ASP A 38 7.89 -8.93 16.51
N ILE A 39 7.78 -7.90 15.67
CA ILE A 39 6.66 -7.72 14.74
C ILE A 39 6.88 -8.60 13.51
N LYS A 40 5.90 -9.46 13.20
CA LYS A 40 5.91 -10.29 12.01
C LYS A 40 5.51 -9.47 10.78
N TYR A 41 6.22 -9.64 9.69
CA TYR A 41 5.98 -8.96 8.42
C TYR A 41 6.32 -9.85 7.23
N GLU A 42 5.82 -9.47 6.06
CA GLU A 42 6.25 -9.94 4.75
C GLU A 42 6.84 -8.76 3.98
N VAL A 43 7.85 -9.01 3.15
CA VAL A 43 8.36 -8.00 2.20
C VAL A 43 7.72 -8.28 0.85
N ASP A 44 7.03 -7.29 0.29
CA ASP A 44 6.38 -7.41 -0.99
C ASP A 44 7.32 -7.14 -2.18
N SER A 45 6.81 -7.21 -3.41
CA SER A 45 7.60 -7.00 -4.63
C SER A 45 8.16 -5.58 -4.77
N ASP A 46 7.57 -4.62 -4.10
CA ASP A 46 8.00 -3.22 -4.11
C ASP A 46 9.04 -2.94 -3.01
N GLY A 47 9.36 -3.96 -2.19
CA GLY A 47 10.27 -3.88 -1.05
C GLY A 47 9.62 -3.30 0.21
N ASP A 48 8.31 -3.12 0.22
CA ASP A 48 7.58 -2.59 1.36
C ASP A 48 7.24 -3.68 2.38
N PHE A 49 7.12 -3.30 3.64
CA PHE A 49 6.85 -4.22 4.74
C PHE A 49 5.35 -4.31 4.99
N LYS A 50 4.75 -5.46 4.65
CA LYS A 50 3.35 -5.77 4.90
C LYS A 50 3.20 -6.45 6.24
N ILE A 51 2.34 -5.90 7.09
CA ILE A 51 2.00 -6.41 8.42
C ILE A 51 0.50 -6.69 8.45
N THR A 52 0.10 -7.80 9.06
CA THR A 52 -1.30 -8.07 9.40
C THR A 52 -1.44 -7.90 10.91
N PHE A 53 -2.20 -6.89 11.32
CA PHE A 53 -2.55 -6.68 12.72
C PHE A 53 -3.79 -7.50 13.08
N ASP A 54 -3.72 -8.22 14.20
CA ASP A 54 -4.88 -8.86 14.82
C ASP A 54 -5.52 -7.84 15.77
N LEU A 55 -6.73 -7.39 15.45
CA LEU A 55 -7.45 -6.38 16.21
C LEU A 55 -8.44 -7.01 17.21
N GLY A 56 -8.42 -8.34 17.33
CA GLY A 56 -9.34 -9.09 18.17
C GLY A 56 -10.73 -9.27 17.57
N GLY A 57 -11.56 -10.07 18.23
CA GLY A 57 -12.91 -10.32 17.74
C GLY A 57 -12.99 -11.06 16.39
N GLY A 58 -11.88 -11.61 15.90
CA GLY A 58 -11.76 -12.24 14.59
C GLY A 58 -11.53 -11.24 13.45
N ARG A 59 -11.17 -9.99 13.77
CA ARG A 59 -10.82 -8.95 12.78
C ARG A 59 -9.31 -8.80 12.65
N SER A 60 -8.90 -8.48 11.44
CA SER A 60 -7.50 -8.19 11.12
C SER A 60 -7.39 -7.00 10.17
N GLN A 61 -6.25 -6.33 10.15
CA GLN A 61 -6.03 -5.18 9.29
C GLN A 61 -4.64 -5.20 8.66
N LEU A 62 -4.58 -4.94 7.37
CA LEU A 62 -3.33 -4.85 6.62
C LEU A 62 -2.71 -3.46 6.75
N VAL A 63 -1.41 -3.43 6.97
CA VAL A 63 -0.61 -2.21 7.00
C VAL A 63 0.65 -2.40 6.16
N TRP A 64 0.99 -1.41 5.34
CA TRP A 64 2.25 -1.34 4.60
C TRP A 64 3.12 -0.22 5.15
N ILE A 65 4.33 -0.54 5.57
CA ILE A 65 5.38 0.43 5.86
C ILE A 65 6.24 0.55 4.61
N ARG A 66 6.21 1.73 3.98
CA ARG A 66 6.90 1.98 2.72
C ARG A 66 8.41 2.07 2.93
N SER A 67 9.18 1.33 2.11
CA SER A 67 10.65 1.46 2.09
C SER A 67 11.10 2.76 1.44
N SER A 68 10.33 3.26 0.46
CA SER A 68 10.57 4.56 -0.16
C SER A 68 10.37 5.71 0.82
N THR A 69 11.12 6.78 0.61
CA THR A 69 11.05 7.99 1.43
C THR A 69 10.94 9.22 0.55
N GLU A 70 10.26 10.25 1.06
CA GLU A 70 10.12 11.54 0.40
C GLU A 70 10.79 12.64 1.25
N ALA A 71 11.23 13.72 0.60
CA ALA A 71 11.86 14.83 1.26
C ALA A 71 11.29 16.18 0.81
N TYR A 72 11.17 17.10 1.77
CA TYR A 72 10.89 18.50 1.51
C TYR A 72 11.82 19.37 2.38
N GLY A 73 12.76 20.04 1.75
CA GLY A 73 13.85 20.70 2.46
C GLY A 73 14.64 19.70 3.31
N ASP A 74 14.78 19.98 4.59
CA ASP A 74 15.46 19.10 5.54
C ASP A 74 14.55 18.00 6.13
N LEU A 75 13.26 18.07 5.85
CA LEU A 75 12.31 17.05 6.31
C LEU A 75 12.32 15.84 5.40
N LYS A 76 12.63 14.68 5.94
CA LYS A 76 12.53 13.40 5.25
C LYS A 76 11.51 12.51 5.95
N VAL A 77 10.53 12.02 5.19
CA VAL A 77 9.39 11.27 5.71
C VAL A 77 9.24 9.91 5.03
N ARG A 78 8.60 9.01 5.73
CA ARG A 78 8.17 7.69 5.30
C ARG A 78 6.66 7.60 5.43
N GLU A 79 6.02 6.88 4.52
CA GLU A 79 4.60 6.62 4.57
C GLU A 79 4.29 5.24 5.18
N ILE A 80 3.19 5.18 5.91
CA ILE A 80 2.55 3.97 6.39
C ILE A 80 1.14 3.98 5.84
N TRP A 81 0.71 2.90 5.20
CA TRP A 81 -0.56 2.80 4.52
C TRP A 81 -1.43 1.68 5.08
N SER A 82 -2.73 1.93 5.22
CA SER A 82 -3.72 0.91 5.56
C SER A 82 -4.99 1.11 4.73
N PRO A 83 -5.56 0.09 4.06
CA PRO A 83 -6.77 0.22 3.28
C PRO A 83 -7.99 0.24 4.21
N GLY A 84 -8.92 1.17 4.01
CA GLY A 84 -10.17 1.24 4.79
C GLY A 84 -11.42 1.16 3.93
N TYR A 85 -11.28 1.22 2.60
CA TYR A 85 -12.40 1.02 1.69
C TYR A 85 -11.93 0.63 0.30
N LYS A 86 -12.62 -0.35 -0.31
CA LYS A 86 -12.40 -0.77 -1.69
C LYS A 86 -13.63 -0.44 -2.54
N HIS A 87 -13.43 0.24 -3.67
CA HIS A 87 -14.48 0.51 -4.64
C HIS A 87 -14.24 -0.25 -5.96
N ASP A 88 -15.30 -0.59 -6.64
CA ASP A 88 -15.27 -1.36 -7.89
C ASP A 88 -15.19 -0.49 -9.15
N GLY A 89 -15.29 0.82 -8.99
CA GLY A 89 -15.34 1.80 -10.08
C GLY A 89 -14.07 2.63 -10.24
N LYS A 90 -14.11 3.54 -11.20
CA LYS A 90 -13.04 4.52 -11.41
C LYS A 90 -13.05 5.65 -10.38
N GLN A 91 -14.19 5.87 -9.75
CA GLN A 91 -14.42 6.96 -8.80
C GLN A 91 -14.92 6.40 -7.47
N VAL A 92 -14.48 7.02 -6.39
CA VAL A 92 -15.04 6.77 -5.07
C VAL A 92 -16.45 7.36 -5.03
N PRO A 93 -17.47 6.67 -4.50
CA PRO A 93 -18.79 7.25 -4.28
C PRO A 93 -18.70 8.55 -3.49
N VAL A 94 -19.51 9.56 -3.85
CA VAL A 94 -19.38 10.92 -3.28
C VAL A 94 -19.61 10.91 -1.77
N GLU A 95 -20.56 10.16 -1.28
CA GLU A 95 -20.86 9.99 0.15
C GLU A 95 -19.70 9.37 0.90
N VAL A 96 -19.03 8.35 0.31
CA VAL A 96 -17.83 7.72 0.89
C VAL A 96 -16.68 8.71 0.91
N ALA A 97 -16.44 9.43 -0.19
CA ALA A 97 -15.37 10.42 -0.28
C ALA A 97 -15.54 11.53 0.77
N ASN A 98 -16.77 12.05 0.94
CA ASN A 98 -17.06 13.06 1.95
C ASN A 98 -16.83 12.51 3.36
N ARG A 99 -17.31 11.29 3.65
CA ARG A 99 -17.10 10.65 4.96
C ARG A 99 -15.62 10.47 5.30
N LEU A 100 -14.81 10.07 4.32
CA LEU A 100 -13.35 9.92 4.48
C LEU A 100 -12.67 11.28 4.74
N LEU A 101 -13.08 12.34 4.04
CA LEU A 101 -12.57 13.69 4.27
C LEU A 101 -12.92 14.21 5.66
N GLU A 102 -14.16 14.01 6.12
CA GLU A 102 -14.60 14.35 7.47
C GLU A 102 -13.81 13.58 8.52
N SER A 103 -13.60 12.27 8.33
CA SER A 103 -12.76 11.45 9.20
C SER A 103 -11.32 11.98 9.26
N SER A 104 -10.74 12.38 8.12
CA SER A 104 -9.38 12.92 8.09
C SER A 104 -9.19 14.14 8.99
N HIS A 105 -10.25 14.93 9.22
CA HIS A 105 -10.20 16.08 10.15
C HIS A 105 -10.01 15.65 11.61
N SER A 106 -10.53 14.48 11.98
CA SER A 106 -10.52 13.98 13.36
C SER A 106 -9.31 13.11 13.67
N LEU A 107 -8.60 12.62 12.65
CA LEU A 107 -7.42 11.77 12.83
C LEU A 107 -6.26 12.56 13.45
N ILE A 108 -5.57 11.95 14.40
CA ILE A 108 -4.35 12.51 14.99
C ILE A 108 -3.18 12.39 14.00
N LEU A 109 -3.14 11.28 13.26
CA LEU A 109 -2.09 10.99 12.29
C LEU A 109 -2.67 10.69 10.92
N GLY A 110 -2.08 11.29 9.89
CA GLY A 110 -2.40 10.97 8.51
C GLY A 110 -3.70 11.58 7.97
N GLY A 111 -4.19 10.96 6.91
CA GLY A 111 -5.42 11.32 6.22
C GLY A 111 -5.73 10.36 5.09
N TRP A 112 -6.96 10.38 4.61
CA TRP A 112 -7.43 9.48 3.57
C TRP A 112 -6.96 9.91 2.19
N THR A 113 -6.48 8.93 1.41
CA THR A 113 -6.04 9.10 0.03
C THR A 113 -6.66 8.03 -0.87
N LYS A 114 -6.75 8.31 -2.17
CA LYS A 114 -7.18 7.31 -3.16
C LYS A 114 -5.97 6.72 -3.86
N GLN A 115 -5.85 5.40 -3.80
CA GLN A 115 -4.82 4.61 -4.48
C GLN A 115 -5.48 3.52 -5.33
N LYS A 116 -5.57 3.76 -6.65
CA LYS A 116 -6.28 2.87 -7.59
C LYS A 116 -7.73 2.62 -7.12
N GLU A 117 -8.08 1.37 -6.81
CA GLU A 117 -9.39 0.96 -6.29
C GLU A 117 -9.55 1.06 -4.77
N PHE A 118 -8.52 1.49 -4.05
CA PHE A 118 -8.57 1.60 -2.60
C PHE A 118 -8.60 3.05 -2.13
N CYS A 119 -9.32 3.27 -1.03
CA CYS A 119 -9.13 4.43 -0.16
C CYS A 119 -8.21 3.97 0.99
N MET A 120 -7.03 4.56 1.02
CA MET A 120 -5.96 4.23 1.97
C MET A 120 -5.86 5.32 3.02
N LEU A 121 -5.74 4.95 4.28
CA LEU A 121 -5.19 5.86 5.27
C LEU A 121 -3.68 5.96 5.06
N ALA A 122 -3.17 7.17 4.83
CA ALA A 122 -1.75 7.45 4.66
C ALA A 122 -1.23 8.26 5.85
N VAL A 123 -0.38 7.65 6.64
CA VAL A 123 0.33 8.28 7.77
C VAL A 123 1.75 8.61 7.33
N LYS A 124 2.23 9.82 7.63
CA LYS A 124 3.61 10.23 7.37
C LYS A 124 4.37 10.42 8.68
N ILE A 125 5.49 9.71 8.81
CA ILE A 125 6.37 9.85 9.97
C ILE A 125 7.79 10.24 9.52
N PRO A 126 8.59 10.91 10.37
CA PRO A 126 10.00 11.14 10.09
C PRO A 126 10.75 9.82 9.88
N VAL A 127 11.72 9.80 8.95
CA VAL A 127 12.52 8.58 8.69
C VAL A 127 13.38 8.14 9.88
N ASN A 128 13.67 9.06 10.80
CA ASN A 128 14.40 8.80 12.04
C ASN A 128 13.48 8.54 13.24
N ALA A 129 12.19 8.23 13.00
CA ALA A 129 11.28 7.78 14.05
C ALA A 129 11.85 6.56 14.77
N THR A 130 11.66 6.51 16.08
CA THR A 130 12.08 5.39 16.91
C THR A 130 11.23 4.14 16.60
N PRO A 131 11.70 2.91 16.93
CA PRO A 131 10.90 1.70 16.75
C PRO A 131 9.50 1.81 17.39
N LYS A 132 9.41 2.40 18.59
CA LYS A 132 8.12 2.61 19.26
C LYS A 132 7.22 3.55 18.46
N GLN A 133 7.75 4.67 17.93
CA GLN A 133 6.96 5.61 17.11
C GLN A 133 6.51 4.98 15.79
N LEU A 134 7.36 4.13 15.17
CA LEU A 134 7.00 3.37 13.98
C LEU A 134 5.82 2.43 14.26
N ARG A 135 5.88 1.68 15.37
CA ARG A 135 4.80 0.79 15.81
C ARG A 135 3.52 1.56 16.11
N ASP A 136 3.60 2.61 16.95
CA ASP A 136 2.44 3.40 17.35
C ASP A 136 1.73 4.00 16.11
N ALA A 137 2.50 4.43 15.09
CA ALA A 137 1.95 4.95 13.85
C ALA A 137 1.31 3.86 12.96
N ALA A 138 1.88 2.65 12.96
CA ALA A 138 1.31 1.51 12.22
C ALA A 138 0.02 1.00 12.90
N GLU A 139 -0.01 0.90 14.23
CA GLU A 139 -1.20 0.57 15.00
C GLU A 139 -2.31 1.61 14.78
N ALA A 140 -1.99 2.91 14.85
CA ALA A 140 -2.96 3.97 14.58
C ALA A 140 -3.53 3.91 13.15
N ALA A 141 -2.72 3.51 12.17
CA ALA A 141 -3.18 3.31 10.80
C ALA A 141 -4.12 2.10 10.70
N ALA A 142 -3.79 0.99 11.38
CA ALA A 142 -4.63 -0.20 11.42
C ALA A 142 -5.99 0.09 12.05
N ASP A 143 -6.00 0.66 13.25
CA ASP A 143 -7.22 0.93 14.01
C ASP A 143 -8.19 1.84 13.24
N ALA A 144 -7.68 2.96 12.71
CA ALA A 144 -8.51 3.92 11.99
C ALA A 144 -9.01 3.37 10.63
N ALA A 145 -8.24 2.49 9.98
CA ALA A 145 -8.66 1.86 8.74
C ALA A 145 -9.72 0.78 8.98
N ASP A 146 -9.57 -0.03 10.02
CA ASP A 146 -10.55 -1.02 10.43
C ASP A 146 -11.88 -0.39 10.86
N GLU A 147 -11.84 0.69 11.67
CA GLU A 147 -13.06 1.44 12.04
C GLU A 147 -13.81 1.93 10.78
N MET A 148 -13.10 2.43 9.79
CA MET A 148 -13.69 2.91 8.55
C MET A 148 -14.21 1.77 7.68
N GLU A 149 -13.52 0.64 7.61
CA GLU A 149 -14.02 -0.55 6.92
C GLU A 149 -15.31 -1.06 7.54
N GLN A 150 -15.36 -1.15 8.88
CA GLN A 150 -16.57 -1.55 9.60
C GLN A 150 -17.75 -0.62 9.33
N GLU A 151 -17.49 0.69 9.27
CA GLU A 151 -18.54 1.67 8.99
C GLU A 151 -19.06 1.59 7.55
N LEU A 152 -18.14 1.51 6.56
CA LEU A 152 -18.48 1.61 5.14
C LEU A 152 -18.88 0.26 4.51
N THR A 153 -18.40 -0.85 5.09
CA THR A 153 -18.66 -2.21 4.61
C THR A 153 -19.03 -3.16 5.76
N PRO A 154 -20.15 -2.93 6.45
CA PRO A 154 -20.51 -3.69 7.64
C PRO A 154 -20.52 -5.20 7.40
N GLY A 155 -19.89 -5.96 8.31
CA GLY A 155 -19.82 -7.42 8.26
C GLY A 155 -18.79 -8.00 7.30
N LYS A 156 -17.92 -7.16 6.75
CA LYS A 156 -16.73 -7.58 5.98
C LYS A 156 -15.45 -7.36 6.79
N ASP A 157 -14.43 -8.12 6.42
CA ASP A 157 -13.05 -8.07 6.93
C ASP A 157 -12.15 -8.52 5.77
N ASP A 158 -12.17 -7.73 4.70
CA ASP A 158 -11.54 -8.07 3.42
C ASP A 158 -10.26 -7.26 3.15
N LEU A 159 -9.88 -6.31 4.07
CA LEU A 159 -8.82 -5.32 3.83
C LEU A 159 -7.62 -5.39 4.79
#